data_aafdcd281ebcd39bd381cee5e0dc92eb
#
_entry.id   aafdcd281ebcd39bd381cee5e0dc92eb
#
_cell.length_a   1.000
_cell.length_b   1.000
_cell.length_c   1.000
_cell.angle_alpha   90.00
_cell.angle_beta   90.00
_cell.angle_gamma   90.00
#
_symmetry.space_group_name_H-M   'P 1'
#
loop_
_entity.id
_entity.type
_entity.pdbx_description
1 polymer ?
#
loop_
_entity_poly.entity_id
_entity_poly.type
_entity_poly.pdbx_seq_one_letter_code
_entity_poly.pdbx_strand_id
1 'polypeptide(L)'
;GEDRVGLLVALDGNKIRLAQAGEEDVLGVISGTATVLGDDAEWTWQGRYLRDEFGRLIMEEVETFHEEEIRNEDGSEVIGVETVSDGVSLMPKINPEYDASKPYVSRAKRVEWDAVGMMGKLFVRDDGTCAVNGYAAPAANGLVTAATGKTNMRVMERISDNIIRICLK
;
A
#
# COMPACT_ATOMS: atom_id res chain seq x y z
N GLY A 1 15.46 -5.79 -9.22
CA GLY A 1 14.96 -4.41 -9.14
C GLY A 1 15.89 -3.57 -8.28
N GLU A 2 15.79 -2.27 -8.40
CA GLU A 2 16.54 -1.33 -7.56
C GLU A 2 16.00 -1.38 -6.12
N ASP A 3 16.91 -1.40 -5.14
CA ASP A 3 16.53 -1.27 -3.72
C ASP A 3 16.40 0.21 -3.36
N ARG A 4 15.16 0.68 -3.20
CA ARG A 4 14.81 2.08 -2.88
C ARG A 4 14.50 2.30 -1.40
N VAL A 5 14.52 1.26 -0.58
CA VAL A 5 14.23 1.36 0.86
C VAL A 5 15.18 2.36 1.53
N GLY A 6 14.61 3.25 2.34
CA GLY A 6 15.35 4.28 3.05
C GLY A 6 15.57 5.59 2.27
N LEU A 7 15.06 5.71 1.04
CA LEU A 7 15.10 6.96 0.29
C LEU A 7 13.90 7.85 0.61
N LEU A 8 14.14 9.16 0.71
CA LEU A 8 13.09 10.18 0.82
C LEU A 8 12.35 10.36 -0.51
N VAL A 9 11.05 10.57 -0.41
CA VAL A 9 10.20 10.83 -1.57
C VAL A 9 9.33 12.06 -1.38
N ALA A 10 9.00 12.70 -2.49
CA ALA A 10 8.05 13.79 -2.62
C ALA A 10 6.95 13.41 -3.61
N LEU A 11 5.83 14.13 -3.61
CA LEU A 11 4.75 13.91 -4.56
C LEU A 11 5.09 14.47 -5.96
N ASP A 12 4.58 13.78 -6.96
CA ASP A 12 4.51 14.22 -8.35
C ASP A 12 3.13 13.83 -8.91
N GLY A 13 2.16 14.72 -8.76
CA GLY A 13 0.76 14.42 -9.02
C GLY A 13 0.26 13.30 -8.10
N ASN A 14 -0.16 12.18 -8.69
CA ASN A 14 -0.60 10.97 -7.95
C ASN A 14 0.50 9.92 -7.78
N LYS A 15 1.75 10.28 -8.07
CA LYS A 15 2.93 9.41 -7.95
C LYS A 15 3.92 9.97 -6.96
N ILE A 16 4.92 9.17 -6.62
CA ILE A 16 6.08 9.61 -5.86
C ILE A 16 7.30 9.71 -6.76
N ARG A 17 8.18 10.65 -6.44
CA ARG A 17 9.53 10.79 -6.98
C ARG A 17 10.54 10.87 -5.85
N LEU A 18 11.80 10.61 -6.14
CA LEU A 18 12.86 10.84 -5.14
C LEU A 18 12.97 12.34 -4.80
N ALA A 19 13.03 12.66 -3.52
CA ALA A 19 13.23 14.01 -3.04
C ALA A 19 14.60 14.53 -3.50
N GLN A 20 14.72 15.85 -3.67
CA GLN A 20 15.94 16.52 -4.08
C GLN A 20 16.47 17.41 -2.96
N ALA A 21 17.71 17.88 -3.11
CA ALA A 21 18.29 18.81 -2.16
C ALA A 21 17.45 20.09 -2.04
N GLY A 22 17.12 20.47 -0.81
CA GLY A 22 16.27 21.63 -0.54
C GLY A 22 14.77 21.39 -0.74
N GLU A 23 14.34 20.13 -0.92
CA GLU A 23 12.91 19.78 -1.01
C GLU A 23 12.19 20.17 0.29
N GLU A 24 11.16 21.01 0.18
CA GLU A 24 10.35 21.43 1.33
C GLU A 24 9.18 20.49 1.58
N ASP A 25 8.62 19.89 0.51
CA ASP A 25 7.43 19.04 0.55
C ASP A 25 7.78 17.55 0.51
N VAL A 26 8.55 17.09 1.50
CA VAL A 26 8.84 15.66 1.66
C VAL A 26 7.59 14.92 2.11
N LEU A 27 7.11 13.94 1.31
CA LEU A 27 6.00 13.07 1.68
C LEU A 27 6.41 12.09 2.79
N GLY A 28 7.58 11.49 2.67
CA GLY A 28 8.05 10.48 3.60
C GLY A 28 9.26 9.70 3.10
N VAL A 29 9.40 8.48 3.61
CA VAL A 29 10.53 7.58 3.34
C VAL A 29 10.02 6.25 2.81
N ILE A 30 10.63 5.70 1.77
CA ILE A 30 10.33 4.34 1.32
C ILE A 30 10.69 3.35 2.43
N SER A 31 9.70 2.63 2.94
CA SER A 31 9.81 1.77 4.11
C SER A 31 9.78 0.29 3.74
N GLY A 32 10.77 -0.46 4.22
CA GLY A 32 10.77 -1.94 4.14
C GLY A 32 10.06 -2.62 5.31
N THR A 33 9.58 -1.87 6.31
CA THR A 33 9.00 -2.39 7.56
C THR A 33 7.69 -1.71 7.95
N ALA A 34 6.87 -1.36 6.95
CA ALA A 34 5.57 -0.75 7.21
C ALA A 34 4.68 -1.67 8.04
N THR A 35 4.16 -1.17 9.16
CA THR A 35 3.26 -1.93 10.06
C THR A 35 1.81 -1.85 9.60
N VAL A 36 1.41 -0.70 9.06
CA VAL A 36 0.06 -0.47 8.52
C VAL A 36 0.21 0.15 7.15
N LEU A 37 -0.44 -0.45 6.17
CA LEU A 37 -0.52 0.09 4.80
C LEU A 37 -1.90 0.69 4.59
N GLY A 38 -1.95 1.97 4.25
CA GLY A 38 -3.15 2.62 3.76
C GLY A 38 -3.34 2.37 2.26
N ASP A 39 -4.58 2.50 1.79
CA ASP A 39 -4.95 2.37 0.37
C ASP A 39 -4.50 1.04 -0.30
N ASP A 40 -4.40 -0.04 0.49
CA ASP A 40 -3.99 -1.37 0.01
C ASP A 40 -5.17 -2.36 -0.07
N ALA A 41 -6.38 -1.86 -0.32
CA ALA A 41 -7.54 -2.72 -0.49
C ALA A 41 -7.37 -3.63 -1.72
N GLU A 42 -7.59 -4.92 -1.53
CA GLU A 42 -7.51 -5.91 -2.59
C GLU A 42 -8.37 -5.50 -3.82
N TRP A 43 -7.87 -5.83 -5.01
CA TRP A 43 -8.54 -5.60 -6.31
C TRP A 43 -8.73 -4.12 -6.68
N THR A 44 -8.36 -3.15 -5.82
CA THR A 44 -8.54 -1.73 -6.10
C THR A 44 -7.77 -1.29 -7.33
N TRP A 45 -6.50 -1.66 -7.44
CA TRP A 45 -5.66 -1.25 -8.55
C TRP A 45 -6.03 -1.91 -9.88
N GLN A 46 -6.65 -3.11 -9.86
CA GLN A 46 -7.14 -3.78 -11.07
C GLN A 46 -8.51 -3.28 -11.50
N GLY A 47 -9.14 -2.42 -10.70
CA GLY A 47 -10.44 -1.86 -11.03
C GLY A 47 -11.57 -2.89 -11.10
N ARG A 48 -11.51 -3.97 -10.28
CA ARG A 48 -12.51 -5.04 -10.30
C ARG A 48 -13.92 -4.54 -10.00
N TYR A 49 -14.03 -3.61 -9.07
CA TYR A 49 -15.31 -3.09 -8.62
C TYR A 49 -15.47 -1.61 -8.98
N LEU A 50 -16.67 -1.22 -9.35
CA LEU A 50 -17.01 0.19 -9.57
C LEU A 50 -16.97 0.95 -8.25
N ARG A 51 -16.49 2.18 -8.31
CA ARG A 51 -16.42 3.11 -7.19
C ARG A 51 -17.01 4.46 -7.59
N ASP A 52 -17.55 5.15 -6.60
CA ASP A 52 -18.00 6.53 -6.77
C ASP A 52 -16.82 7.52 -6.74
N GLU A 53 -17.12 8.82 -6.88
CA GLU A 53 -16.15 9.93 -6.88
C GLU A 53 -15.31 10.02 -5.58
N PHE A 54 -15.80 9.43 -4.48
CA PHE A 54 -15.13 9.38 -3.20
C PHE A 54 -14.38 8.05 -2.96
N GLY A 55 -14.34 7.16 -3.94
CA GLY A 55 -13.70 5.86 -3.85
C GLY A 55 -14.51 4.79 -3.11
N ARG A 56 -15.77 5.04 -2.74
CA ARG A 56 -16.65 4.06 -2.09
C ARG A 56 -17.16 3.05 -3.11
N LEU A 57 -17.28 1.79 -2.69
CA LEU A 57 -17.84 0.75 -3.54
C LEU A 57 -19.30 1.07 -3.92
N ILE A 58 -19.61 0.95 -5.20
CA ILE A 58 -21.00 0.95 -5.68
C ILE A 58 -21.53 -0.45 -5.46
N MET A 59 -22.65 -0.55 -4.70
CA MET A 59 -23.27 -1.83 -4.38
C MET A 59 -24.47 -2.07 -5.31
N GLU A 60 -24.75 -3.35 -5.59
CA GLU A 60 -25.95 -3.79 -6.31
C GLU A 60 -26.59 -4.97 -5.60
N GLU A 61 -27.89 -5.12 -5.76
CA GLU A 61 -28.63 -6.27 -5.28
C GLU A 61 -28.47 -7.41 -6.27
N VAL A 62 -27.99 -8.56 -5.77
CA VAL A 62 -27.78 -9.75 -6.57
C VAL A 62 -28.49 -10.93 -5.90
N GLU A 63 -29.28 -11.67 -6.66
CA GLU A 63 -29.83 -12.92 -6.19
C GLU A 63 -28.72 -13.96 -6.08
N THR A 64 -28.58 -14.56 -4.92
CA THR A 64 -27.54 -15.56 -4.62
C THR A 64 -28.16 -16.94 -4.51
N PHE A 65 -27.39 -17.95 -4.89
CA PHE A 65 -27.83 -19.34 -4.92
C PHE A 65 -26.74 -20.23 -4.33
N HIS A 66 -27.15 -21.33 -3.70
CA HIS A 66 -26.26 -22.41 -3.32
C HIS A 66 -26.76 -23.74 -3.88
N GLU A 67 -25.89 -24.73 -3.91
CA GLU A 67 -26.23 -26.09 -4.32
C GLU A 67 -26.53 -26.94 -3.08
N GLU A 68 -27.69 -27.62 -3.08
CA GLU A 68 -28.06 -28.60 -2.06
C GLU A 68 -28.03 -30.01 -2.64
N GLU A 69 -27.45 -30.95 -1.86
CA GLU A 69 -27.47 -32.36 -2.24
C GLU A 69 -28.88 -32.97 -2.06
N ILE A 70 -29.44 -33.52 -3.12
CA ILE A 70 -30.64 -34.34 -3.05
C ILE A 70 -30.22 -35.76 -2.70
N ARG A 71 -30.72 -36.27 -1.57
CA ARG A 71 -30.42 -37.63 -1.11
C ARG A 71 -31.63 -38.53 -1.31
N ASN A 72 -31.38 -39.83 -1.45
CA ASN A 72 -32.45 -40.84 -1.50
C ASN A 72 -33.27 -40.84 -0.19
N GLU A 73 -34.39 -41.58 -0.15
CA GLU A 73 -35.35 -41.58 0.96
C GLU A 73 -34.72 -42.00 2.31
N ASP A 74 -33.69 -42.81 2.31
CA ASP A 74 -32.98 -43.23 3.51
C ASP A 74 -31.76 -42.34 3.87
N GLY A 75 -31.43 -41.35 3.05
CA GLY A 75 -30.33 -40.41 3.25
C GLY A 75 -28.93 -40.94 2.97
N SER A 76 -28.82 -42.19 2.48
CA SER A 76 -27.52 -42.88 2.34
C SER A 76 -26.74 -42.48 1.09
N GLU A 77 -27.43 -42.13 0.00
CA GLU A 77 -26.79 -41.79 -1.29
C GLU A 77 -27.24 -40.44 -1.80
N VAL A 78 -26.30 -39.67 -2.40
CA VAL A 78 -26.60 -38.46 -3.15
C VAL A 78 -27.08 -38.83 -4.54
N ILE A 79 -28.32 -38.47 -4.85
CA ILE A 79 -29.00 -38.82 -6.14
C ILE A 79 -29.07 -37.64 -7.11
N GLY A 80 -28.73 -36.44 -6.62
CA GLY A 80 -28.71 -35.21 -7.44
C GLY A 80 -28.27 -34.00 -6.65
N VAL A 81 -28.24 -32.84 -7.33
CA VAL A 81 -27.97 -31.53 -6.75
C VAL A 81 -29.03 -30.58 -7.27
N GLU A 82 -29.61 -29.76 -6.41
CA GLU A 82 -30.51 -28.69 -6.82
C GLU A 82 -29.94 -27.32 -6.43
N THR A 83 -30.30 -26.31 -7.22
CA THR A 83 -29.89 -24.90 -6.94
C THR A 83 -31.01 -24.22 -6.17
N VAL A 84 -30.72 -23.81 -4.94
CA VAL A 84 -31.66 -23.15 -4.03
C VAL A 84 -31.29 -21.66 -3.92
N SER A 85 -32.30 -20.79 -3.98
CA SER A 85 -32.09 -19.35 -3.80
C SER A 85 -31.85 -19.02 -2.33
N ASP A 86 -30.75 -18.29 -2.06
CA ASP A 86 -30.44 -17.69 -0.76
C ASP A 86 -31.14 -16.34 -0.55
N GLY A 87 -31.85 -15.88 -1.58
CA GLY A 87 -32.45 -14.56 -1.62
C GLY A 87 -31.52 -13.50 -2.20
N VAL A 88 -31.78 -12.23 -1.90
CA VAL A 88 -31.05 -11.08 -2.43
C VAL A 88 -30.00 -10.60 -1.45
N SER A 89 -28.76 -10.48 -1.92
CA SER A 89 -27.62 -9.96 -1.17
C SER A 89 -27.04 -8.70 -1.82
N LEU A 90 -26.58 -7.76 -0.99
CA LEU A 90 -25.88 -6.57 -1.46
C LEU A 90 -24.41 -6.91 -1.73
N MET A 91 -23.99 -6.80 -3.00
CA MET A 91 -22.65 -7.13 -3.45
C MET A 91 -21.98 -5.94 -4.15
N PRO A 92 -20.63 -5.82 -4.08
CA PRO A 92 -19.93 -4.81 -4.85
C PRO A 92 -20.13 -5.02 -6.36
N LYS A 93 -20.55 -3.95 -7.05
CA LYS A 93 -20.79 -3.98 -8.50
C LYS A 93 -19.50 -4.19 -9.27
N ILE A 94 -19.47 -5.21 -10.11
CA ILE A 94 -18.30 -5.52 -10.94
C ILE A 94 -18.18 -4.47 -12.04
N ASN A 95 -16.95 -3.98 -12.27
CA ASN A 95 -16.64 -3.11 -13.38
C ASN A 95 -16.71 -3.91 -14.69
N PRO A 96 -17.52 -3.50 -15.68
CA PRO A 96 -17.59 -4.16 -16.99
C PRO A 96 -16.26 -4.23 -17.74
N GLU A 97 -15.33 -3.31 -17.46
CA GLU A 97 -13.99 -3.28 -18.07
C GLU A 97 -12.97 -4.18 -17.34
N TYR A 98 -13.37 -4.83 -16.24
CA TYR A 98 -12.48 -5.72 -15.49
C TYR A 98 -12.19 -7.00 -16.27
N ASP A 99 -10.90 -7.26 -16.49
CA ASP A 99 -10.43 -8.48 -17.16
C ASP A 99 -10.16 -9.59 -16.13
N ALA A 100 -11.13 -10.49 -15.97
CA ALA A 100 -11.04 -11.60 -15.03
C ALA A 100 -10.02 -12.68 -15.45
N SER A 101 -9.52 -12.65 -16.69
CA SER A 101 -8.49 -13.60 -17.16
C SER A 101 -7.10 -13.30 -16.62
N LYS A 102 -6.87 -12.07 -16.15
CA LYS A 102 -5.59 -11.64 -15.57
C LYS A 102 -5.48 -12.06 -14.11
N PRO A 103 -4.41 -12.76 -13.72
CA PRO A 103 -4.22 -13.12 -12.32
C PRO A 103 -4.04 -11.86 -11.45
N TYR A 104 -4.56 -11.91 -10.24
CA TYR A 104 -4.33 -10.85 -9.27
C TYR A 104 -2.86 -10.84 -8.83
N VAL A 105 -2.24 -9.66 -8.89
CA VAL A 105 -0.89 -9.41 -8.37
C VAL A 105 -0.98 -8.34 -7.30
N SER A 106 -0.65 -8.66 -6.06
CA SER A 106 -0.68 -7.69 -4.95
C SER A 106 0.31 -6.54 -5.19
N ARG A 107 0.04 -5.35 -4.63
CA ARG A 107 0.95 -4.19 -4.72
C ARG A 107 2.36 -4.51 -4.24
N ALA A 108 2.49 -5.30 -3.17
CA ALA A 108 3.79 -5.72 -2.63
C ALA A 108 4.67 -6.52 -3.62
N LYS A 109 4.07 -7.12 -4.66
CA LYS A 109 4.79 -7.87 -5.70
C LYS A 109 5.02 -7.07 -6.98
N ARG A 110 4.61 -5.81 -7.02
CA ARG A 110 4.72 -4.94 -8.20
C ARG A 110 5.82 -3.91 -7.98
N VAL A 111 6.77 -3.87 -8.92
CA VAL A 111 7.98 -3.03 -8.82
C VAL A 111 7.73 -1.52 -8.88
N GLU A 112 6.56 -1.11 -9.36
CA GLU A 112 6.15 0.29 -9.45
C GLU A 112 5.49 0.84 -8.18
N TRP A 113 5.32 0.01 -7.15
CA TRP A 113 4.74 0.42 -5.86
C TRP A 113 5.73 0.29 -4.74
N ASP A 114 5.76 1.29 -3.87
CA ASP A 114 6.52 1.29 -2.63
C ASP A 114 5.64 1.71 -1.45
N ALA A 115 5.89 1.15 -0.28
CA ALA A 115 5.30 1.62 0.96
C ALA A 115 6.04 2.88 1.43
N VAL A 116 5.32 3.97 1.70
CA VAL A 116 5.90 5.22 2.19
C VAL A 116 5.56 5.42 3.66
N GLY A 117 6.58 5.47 4.51
CA GLY A 117 6.44 5.84 5.91
C GLY A 117 6.32 7.36 6.02
N MET A 118 5.14 7.86 6.40
CA MET A 118 4.86 9.30 6.45
C MET A 118 5.13 9.90 7.82
N MET A 119 5.27 9.10 8.86
CA MET A 119 5.57 9.55 10.22
C MET A 119 6.15 8.43 11.09
N GLY A 120 6.76 8.80 12.20
CA GLY A 120 7.26 7.86 13.19
C GLY A 120 8.74 7.57 13.04
N LYS A 121 9.16 6.36 13.44
CA LYS A 121 10.56 5.94 13.45
C LYS A 121 10.89 5.24 12.13
N LEU A 122 11.74 5.86 11.31
CA LEU A 122 12.04 5.38 9.96
C LEU A 122 13.55 5.24 9.77
N PHE A 123 13.95 4.21 9.02
CA PHE A 123 15.33 4.04 8.57
C PHE A 123 15.54 4.83 7.28
N VAL A 124 16.62 5.63 7.22
CA VAL A 124 16.88 6.52 6.08
C VAL A 124 18.34 6.39 5.67
N ARG A 125 18.58 6.47 4.38
CA ARG A 125 19.93 6.53 3.81
C ARG A 125 20.44 7.97 3.91
N ASP A 126 21.62 8.15 4.55
CA ASP A 126 22.27 9.44 4.63
C ASP A 126 23.64 9.47 3.92
N ASP A 127 24.14 10.66 3.70
CA ASP A 127 25.46 10.89 3.11
C ASP A 127 26.64 10.74 4.10
N GLY A 128 26.36 10.23 5.31
CA GLY A 128 27.34 10.03 6.38
C GLY A 128 27.51 11.24 7.30
N THR A 129 26.88 12.37 7.02
CA THR A 129 27.07 13.61 7.79
C THR A 129 26.15 13.77 9.00
N CYS A 130 25.04 13.04 9.04
CA CYS A 130 24.04 13.18 10.11
C CYS A 130 24.55 12.68 11.45
N ALA A 131 24.49 13.53 12.49
CA ALA A 131 24.85 13.19 13.86
C ALA A 131 23.63 12.85 14.71
N VAL A 132 23.78 11.88 15.65
CA VAL A 132 22.76 11.55 16.65
C VAL A 132 22.39 12.80 17.44
N ASN A 133 21.09 12.96 17.72
CA ASN A 133 20.51 14.17 18.30
C ASN A 133 20.58 15.44 17.42
N GLY A 134 21.07 15.33 16.18
CA GLY A 134 20.95 16.36 15.16
C GLY A 134 19.62 16.32 14.42
N TYR A 135 19.54 17.08 13.34
CA TYR A 135 18.43 17.08 12.39
C TYR A 135 18.96 16.72 11.01
N ALA A 136 18.10 16.09 10.22
CA ALA A 136 18.38 15.78 8.82
C ALA A 136 17.57 16.68 7.89
N ALA A 137 18.08 16.87 6.68
CA ALA A 137 17.42 17.58 5.59
C ALA A 137 17.53 16.77 4.30
N PRO A 138 16.63 16.96 3.33
CA PRO A 138 16.72 16.31 2.03
C PRO A 138 18.02 16.66 1.29
N ALA A 139 18.66 15.65 0.74
CA ALA A 139 19.78 15.76 -0.19
C ALA A 139 19.37 15.21 -1.57
N ALA A 140 20.30 15.18 -2.50
CA ALA A 140 20.03 14.68 -3.86
C ALA A 140 19.63 13.20 -3.84
N ASN A 141 18.77 12.82 -4.78
CA ASN A 141 18.37 11.42 -5.05
C ASN A 141 17.77 10.70 -3.85
N GLY A 142 17.01 11.41 -3.02
CA GLY A 142 16.31 10.81 -1.88
C GLY A 142 17.18 10.52 -0.67
N LEU A 143 18.46 10.89 -0.67
CA LEU A 143 19.30 10.81 0.51
C LEU A 143 18.95 11.92 1.52
N VAL A 144 19.45 11.79 2.74
CA VAL A 144 19.46 12.89 3.71
C VAL A 144 20.89 13.34 4.02
N THR A 145 21.02 14.59 4.44
CA THR A 145 22.26 15.22 4.93
C THR A 145 22.00 15.90 6.28
N ALA A 146 23.06 16.24 6.99
CA ALA A 146 22.93 17.01 8.24
C ALA A 146 22.29 18.37 7.98
N ALA A 147 21.24 18.69 8.71
CA ALA A 147 20.60 20.00 8.65
C ALA A 147 21.34 21.01 9.57
N THR A 148 21.41 22.26 9.13
CA THR A 148 21.97 23.35 9.93
C THR A 148 20.99 23.88 10.98
N GLY A 149 19.72 23.56 10.85
CA GLY A 149 18.63 24.00 11.73
C GLY A 149 17.65 22.89 12.04
N LYS A 150 16.63 23.23 12.83
CA LYS A 150 15.56 22.30 13.18
C LYS A 150 14.69 21.98 11.97
N THR A 151 14.47 20.69 11.74
CA THR A 151 13.54 20.16 10.73
C THR A 151 12.54 19.21 11.39
N ASN A 152 11.64 18.62 10.60
CA ASN A 152 10.73 17.55 11.04
C ASN A 152 11.42 16.17 11.14
N MET A 153 12.71 16.06 10.77
CA MET A 153 13.48 14.82 10.78
C MET A 153 14.56 14.85 11.88
N ARG A 154 14.22 14.33 13.07
CA ARG A 154 15.16 14.21 14.19
C ARG A 154 15.96 12.93 14.08
N VAL A 155 17.30 13.01 14.10
CA VAL A 155 18.18 11.85 14.10
C VAL A 155 18.19 11.18 15.49
N MET A 156 17.82 9.91 15.55
CA MET A 156 17.73 9.13 16.78
C MET A 156 18.99 8.30 17.02
N GLU A 157 19.46 7.61 16.00
CA GLU A 157 20.60 6.72 16.08
C GLU A 157 21.27 6.57 14.71
N ARG A 158 22.55 6.18 14.70
CA ARG A 158 23.26 5.75 13.50
C ARG A 158 23.35 4.22 13.49
N ILE A 159 22.89 3.61 12.41
CA ILE A 159 22.86 2.15 12.23
C ILE A 159 24.12 1.66 11.55
N SER A 160 24.57 2.39 10.52
CA SER A 160 25.79 2.13 9.76
C SER A 160 26.35 3.43 9.20
N ASP A 161 27.41 3.36 8.41
CA ASP A 161 28.05 4.54 7.81
C ASP A 161 27.07 5.41 7.02
N ASN A 162 26.10 4.79 6.34
CA ASN A 162 25.17 5.47 5.44
C ASN A 162 23.69 5.24 5.79
N ILE A 163 23.39 4.71 6.99
CA ILE A 163 22.02 4.48 7.44
C ILE A 163 21.84 5.03 8.84
N ILE A 164 20.82 5.85 9.00
CA ILE A 164 20.39 6.41 10.28
C ILE A 164 18.93 6.04 10.54
N ARG A 165 18.52 6.16 11.78
CA ARG A 165 17.12 6.11 12.18
C ARG A 165 16.67 7.50 12.60
N ILE A 166 15.59 7.97 12.01
CA ILE A 166 15.01 9.28 12.32
C ILE A 166 13.64 9.11 12.98
N CYS A 167 13.23 10.17 13.69
CA CYS A 167 11.83 10.41 14.03
C CYS A 167 11.31 11.48 13.07
N LEU A 168 10.42 11.09 12.17
CA LEU A 168 9.68 11.97 11.26
C LEU A 168 8.36 12.38 11.94
N LYS A 169 8.07 13.70 11.96
CA LYS A 169 6.88 14.28 12.63
C LYS A 169 6.01 15.04 11.64
#